data_99da4041c3c48a52f954c91df852cf7c
#
_entry.id   99da4041c3c48a52f954c91df852cf7c
#
_cell.length_a   1.000
_cell.length_b   1.000
_cell.length_c   1.000
_cell.angle_alpha   90.00
_cell.angle_beta   90.00
_cell.angle_gamma   90.00
#
_symmetry.space_group_name_H-M   'P 1'
#
loop_
_entity.id
_entity.type
_entity.pdbx_description
1 polymer ?
#
loop_
_entity_poly.entity_id
_entity_poly.type
_entity_poly.pdbx_seq_one_letter_code
_entity_poly.pdbx_strand_id
1 'polypeptide(L)'
;MADEQKDPLPLSSTPQAAFGTEAVTEALAAKPPFRAAIDAISAMITDAKWDRGELTLTVAPASIVPACEALKAAGYNFFEDLTAVDWLPTEPRFQLSYSLLSHNFKQRIRLITRVSEGEPVSSITGVWPAANFYEREVFDLFGVNFPGHPRLTRIMMPDNWNGHPLRKDYPVEGYR
;
A
#
# COMPACT_ATOMS: atom_id res chain seq x y z
N MET A 1 0.74 7.11 -51.22
CA MET A 1 1.46 6.92 -49.95
C MET A 1 0.42 6.38 -48.99
N ALA A 2 0.52 5.10 -48.69
CA ALA A 2 -0.43 4.42 -47.81
C ALA A 2 0.03 4.64 -46.36
N ASP A 3 -0.92 5.14 -45.57
CA ASP A 3 -0.75 5.36 -44.14
C ASP A 3 -0.76 3.98 -43.44
N GLU A 4 0.39 3.56 -42.97
CA GLU A 4 0.60 2.29 -42.29
C GLU A 4 0.05 2.42 -40.88
N GLN A 5 -1.21 2.04 -40.71
CA GLN A 5 -1.91 2.00 -39.42
C GLN A 5 -1.27 0.90 -38.57
N LYS A 6 -0.39 1.31 -37.68
CA LYS A 6 0.32 0.43 -36.75
C LYS A 6 -0.69 -0.08 -35.72
N ASP A 7 -1.09 -1.33 -35.85
CA ASP A 7 -1.93 -2.01 -34.87
C ASP A 7 -1.29 -1.92 -33.46
N PRO A 8 -2.07 -1.61 -32.43
CA PRO A 8 -1.56 -1.61 -31.06
C PRO A 8 -1.12 -3.03 -30.71
N LEU A 9 0.12 -3.15 -30.19
CA LEU A 9 0.65 -4.42 -29.69
C LEU A 9 -0.34 -5.05 -28.71
N PRO A 10 -0.63 -6.35 -28.82
CA PRO A 10 -1.50 -7.03 -27.86
C PRO A 10 -0.90 -6.88 -26.48
N LEU A 11 -1.69 -6.30 -25.55
CA LEU A 11 -1.36 -6.25 -24.14
C LEU A 11 -1.07 -7.68 -23.69
N SER A 12 0.21 -7.94 -23.39
CA SER A 12 0.68 -9.19 -22.81
C SER A 12 -0.30 -9.63 -21.73
N SER A 13 -0.90 -10.80 -21.88
CA SER A 13 -1.69 -11.43 -20.85
C SER A 13 -0.77 -11.78 -19.69
N THR A 14 -0.59 -10.81 -18.78
CA THR A 14 0.04 -11.09 -17.50
C THR A 14 -0.79 -12.18 -16.84
N PRO A 15 -0.19 -13.27 -16.35
CA PRO A 15 -0.94 -14.30 -15.64
C PRO A 15 -1.78 -13.62 -14.56
N GLN A 16 -3.09 -13.82 -14.61
CA GLN A 16 -4.00 -13.22 -13.65
C GLN A 16 -3.62 -13.77 -12.27
N ALA A 17 -3.13 -12.89 -11.40
CA ALA A 17 -2.71 -13.31 -10.06
C ALA A 17 -3.91 -13.94 -9.32
N ALA A 18 -3.66 -15.02 -8.60
CA ALA A 18 -4.68 -15.62 -7.74
C ALA A 18 -5.08 -14.63 -6.64
N PHE A 19 -6.38 -14.46 -6.42
CA PHE A 19 -6.95 -13.58 -5.41
C PHE A 19 -7.72 -14.39 -4.35
N GLY A 20 -7.88 -13.83 -3.16
CA GLY A 20 -8.69 -14.42 -2.11
C GLY A 20 -8.09 -15.67 -1.46
N THR A 21 -8.94 -16.63 -1.14
CA THR A 21 -8.56 -17.86 -0.41
C THR A 21 -7.55 -18.74 -1.15
N GLU A 22 -7.60 -18.79 -2.47
CA GLU A 22 -6.64 -19.54 -3.30
C GLU A 22 -5.23 -18.97 -3.16
N ALA A 23 -5.08 -17.65 -3.24
CA ALA A 23 -3.79 -16.98 -3.06
C ALA A 23 -3.20 -17.23 -1.66
N VAL A 24 -4.04 -17.22 -0.63
CA VAL A 24 -3.64 -17.55 0.75
C VAL A 24 -3.16 -19.00 0.83
N THR A 25 -3.89 -19.95 0.24
CA THR A 25 -3.52 -21.37 0.25
C THR A 25 -2.20 -21.61 -0.48
N GLU A 26 -2.00 -20.97 -1.62
CA GLU A 26 -0.75 -21.05 -2.40
C GLU A 26 0.44 -20.46 -1.62
N ALA A 27 0.25 -19.30 -0.97
CA ALA A 27 1.27 -18.68 -0.14
C ALA A 27 1.66 -19.58 1.05
N LEU A 28 0.69 -20.22 1.69
CA LEU A 28 0.92 -21.15 2.80
C LEU A 28 1.68 -22.41 2.34
N ALA A 29 1.35 -22.94 1.17
CA ALA A 29 2.05 -24.06 0.60
C ALA A 29 3.50 -23.75 0.22
N ALA A 30 3.73 -22.53 -0.34
CA ALA A 30 5.04 -22.09 -0.76
C ALA A 30 5.98 -21.78 0.41
N LYS A 31 5.46 -21.15 1.48
CA LYS A 31 6.24 -20.73 2.66
C LYS A 31 5.43 -20.78 3.96
N PRO A 32 5.60 -21.84 4.76
CA PRO A 32 4.89 -21.99 6.03
C PRO A 32 4.92 -20.77 6.98
N PRO A 33 6.01 -19.97 7.07
CA PRO A 33 6.02 -18.77 7.93
C PRO A 33 4.97 -17.70 7.62
N PHE A 34 4.38 -17.66 6.40
CA PHE A 34 3.25 -16.78 6.11
C PHE A 34 2.01 -17.09 6.94
N ARG A 35 1.92 -18.31 7.47
CA ARG A 35 0.84 -18.74 8.33
C ARG A 35 0.66 -17.80 9.53
N ALA A 36 1.76 -17.42 10.20
CA ALA A 36 1.71 -16.52 11.33
C ALA A 36 1.07 -15.16 10.99
N ALA A 37 1.40 -14.60 9.81
CA ALA A 37 0.81 -13.35 9.35
C ALA A 37 -0.69 -13.52 9.04
N ILE A 38 -1.04 -14.56 8.30
CA ILE A 38 -2.43 -14.82 7.88
C ILE A 38 -3.31 -15.09 9.09
N ASP A 39 -2.87 -15.95 10.01
CA ASP A 39 -3.63 -16.30 11.22
C ASP A 39 -3.82 -15.07 12.12
N ALA A 40 -2.81 -14.21 12.24
CA ALA A 40 -2.86 -13.02 13.10
C ALA A 40 -3.92 -11.99 12.66
N ILE A 41 -4.19 -11.87 11.37
CA ILE A 41 -5.10 -10.85 10.83
C ILE A 41 -6.24 -11.44 9.99
N SER A 42 -6.49 -12.74 10.07
CA SER A 42 -7.47 -13.46 9.22
C SER A 42 -8.85 -12.80 9.18
N ALA A 43 -9.34 -12.31 10.33
CA ALA A 43 -10.63 -11.62 10.43
C ALA A 43 -10.66 -10.22 9.79
N MET A 44 -9.50 -9.63 9.48
CA MET A 44 -9.35 -8.29 8.91
C MET A 44 -9.04 -8.32 7.42
N ILE A 45 -8.67 -9.49 6.86
CA ILE A 45 -8.31 -9.62 5.44
C ILE A 45 -9.59 -9.53 4.61
N THR A 46 -9.63 -8.56 3.70
CA THR A 46 -10.71 -8.40 2.72
C THR A 46 -10.36 -9.01 1.38
N ASP A 47 -9.08 -9.06 1.04
CA ASP A 47 -8.56 -9.68 -0.18
C ASP A 47 -7.10 -10.11 0.02
N ALA A 48 -6.65 -11.09 -0.76
CA ALA A 48 -5.27 -11.56 -0.75
C ALA A 48 -4.78 -11.85 -2.17
N LYS A 49 -3.53 -11.50 -2.44
CA LYS A 49 -2.86 -11.76 -3.71
C LYS A 49 -1.54 -12.46 -3.46
N TRP A 50 -1.30 -13.56 -4.17
CA TRP A 50 0.00 -14.20 -4.26
C TRP A 50 0.60 -13.95 -5.63
N ASP A 51 1.76 -13.34 -5.69
CA ASP A 51 2.42 -13.03 -6.95
C ASP A 51 3.94 -13.04 -6.78
N ARG A 52 4.64 -13.78 -7.64
CA ARG A 52 6.11 -13.84 -7.69
C ARG A 52 6.80 -14.13 -6.36
N GLY A 53 6.17 -14.91 -5.51
CA GLY A 53 6.71 -15.27 -4.19
C GLY A 53 6.47 -14.23 -3.10
N GLU A 54 5.66 -13.21 -3.35
CA GLU A 54 5.24 -12.20 -2.39
C GLU A 54 3.75 -12.34 -2.03
N LEU A 55 3.45 -12.26 -0.75
CA LEU A 55 2.09 -12.23 -0.23
C LEU A 55 1.67 -10.78 -0.01
N THR A 56 0.58 -10.39 -0.65
CA THR A 56 -0.09 -9.11 -0.43
C THR A 56 -1.43 -9.37 0.22
N LEU A 57 -1.70 -8.71 1.34
CA LEU A 57 -2.96 -8.79 2.10
C LEU A 57 -3.64 -7.43 2.08
N THR A 58 -4.93 -7.39 1.77
CA THR A 58 -5.72 -6.17 1.76
C THR A 58 -6.61 -6.12 2.99
N VAL A 59 -6.65 -4.97 3.66
CA VAL A 59 -7.48 -4.71 4.82
C VAL A 59 -8.26 -3.41 4.66
N ALA A 60 -9.38 -3.29 5.37
CA ALA A 60 -10.12 -2.04 5.42
C ALA A 60 -9.30 -0.91 6.10
N PRO A 61 -9.48 0.37 5.73
CA PRO A 61 -8.76 1.49 6.32
C PRO A 61 -8.84 1.56 7.85
N ALA A 62 -10.01 1.25 8.41
CA ALA A 62 -10.21 1.21 9.87
C ALA A 62 -9.42 0.10 10.57
N SER A 63 -9.01 -0.93 9.84
CA SER A 63 -8.28 -2.08 10.39
C SER A 63 -6.77 -1.97 10.29
N ILE A 64 -6.23 -0.88 9.72
CA ILE A 64 -4.79 -0.77 9.44
C ILE A 64 -3.93 -0.84 10.72
N VAL A 65 -4.30 -0.11 11.76
CA VAL A 65 -3.54 -0.08 13.03
C VAL A 65 -3.59 -1.44 13.72
N PRO A 66 -4.78 -2.04 14.01
CA PRO A 66 -4.82 -3.36 14.65
C PRO A 66 -4.18 -4.46 13.80
N ALA A 67 -4.24 -4.38 12.46
CA ALA A 67 -3.53 -5.32 11.60
C ALA A 67 -2.00 -5.17 11.73
N CYS A 68 -1.50 -3.96 11.76
CA CYS A 68 -0.08 -3.68 11.97
C CYS A 68 0.42 -4.15 13.34
N GLU A 69 -0.36 -3.94 14.40
CA GLU A 69 -0.05 -4.42 15.76
C GLU A 69 0.02 -5.96 15.81
N ALA A 70 -0.98 -6.63 15.25
CA ALA A 70 -1.04 -8.09 15.19
C ALA A 70 0.10 -8.69 14.36
N LEU A 71 0.42 -8.10 13.20
CA LEU A 71 1.55 -8.53 12.37
C LEU A 71 2.90 -8.32 13.07
N LYS A 72 3.07 -7.22 13.79
CA LYS A 72 4.26 -7.00 14.61
C LYS A 72 4.40 -8.06 15.69
N ALA A 73 3.33 -8.39 16.39
CA ALA A 73 3.30 -9.45 17.40
C ALA A 73 3.57 -10.83 16.80
N ALA A 74 3.12 -11.08 15.56
CA ALA A 74 3.36 -12.31 14.81
C ALA A 74 4.80 -12.45 14.27
N GLY A 75 5.67 -11.45 14.51
CA GLY A 75 7.09 -11.51 14.17
C GLY A 75 7.50 -10.71 12.92
N TYR A 76 6.61 -9.94 12.32
CA TYR A 76 6.95 -8.96 11.28
C TYR A 76 7.41 -7.66 11.97
N ASN A 77 8.63 -7.69 12.45
CA ASN A 77 9.16 -6.72 13.40
C ASN A 77 9.86 -5.51 12.74
N PHE A 78 9.95 -5.49 11.43
CA PHE A 78 10.58 -4.39 10.70
C PHE A 78 9.60 -3.78 9.70
N PHE A 79 9.39 -2.48 9.84
CA PHE A 79 8.68 -1.66 8.89
C PHE A 79 9.66 -1.12 7.85
N GLU A 80 9.51 -1.54 6.59
CA GLU A 80 10.43 -1.17 5.52
C GLU A 80 10.01 0.13 4.84
N ASP A 81 8.72 0.25 4.47
CA ASP A 81 8.24 1.30 3.61
C ASP A 81 6.72 1.50 3.70
N LEU A 82 6.27 2.72 3.41
CA LEU A 82 4.90 3.07 3.06
C LEU A 82 4.92 3.95 1.83
N THR A 83 4.20 3.54 0.81
CA THR A 83 3.99 4.36 -0.39
C THR A 83 2.53 4.40 -0.77
N ALA A 84 2.16 5.36 -1.62
CA ALA A 84 0.82 5.47 -2.17
C ALA A 84 0.82 5.41 -3.71
N VAL A 85 -0.30 4.97 -4.27
CA VAL A 85 -0.57 4.98 -5.70
C VAL A 85 -1.93 5.64 -5.93
N ASP A 86 -1.97 6.60 -6.84
CA ASP A 86 -3.21 7.21 -7.32
C ASP A 86 -3.78 6.37 -8.47
N TRP A 87 -4.98 5.84 -8.31
CA TRP A 87 -5.69 5.02 -9.30
C TRP A 87 -6.75 5.79 -10.07
N LEU A 88 -6.77 7.15 -9.99
CA LEU A 88 -7.74 7.94 -10.77
C LEU A 88 -7.83 7.45 -12.23
N PRO A 89 -9.01 7.21 -12.81
CA PRO A 89 -10.35 7.51 -12.28
C PRO A 89 -11.02 6.39 -11.47
N THR A 90 -10.28 5.36 -11.05
CA THR A 90 -10.81 4.22 -10.29
C THR A 90 -11.00 4.59 -8.81
N GLU A 91 -12.14 4.19 -8.23
CA GLU A 91 -12.42 4.32 -6.80
C GLU A 91 -12.38 2.93 -6.08
N PRO A 92 -11.91 2.88 -4.84
CA PRO A 92 -11.26 3.94 -4.04
C PRO A 92 -9.96 4.42 -4.69
N ARG A 93 -9.75 5.74 -4.70
CA ARG A 93 -8.72 6.42 -5.48
C ARG A 93 -7.30 6.08 -5.06
N PHE A 94 -6.99 6.20 -3.77
CA PHE A 94 -5.62 6.01 -3.28
C PHE A 94 -5.43 4.61 -2.71
N GLN A 95 -4.36 3.94 -3.14
CA GLN A 95 -3.91 2.69 -2.54
C GLN A 95 -2.65 2.97 -1.73
N LEU A 96 -2.70 2.68 -0.44
CA LEU A 96 -1.55 2.72 0.45
C LEU A 96 -0.98 1.30 0.57
N SER A 97 0.34 1.18 0.41
CA SER A 97 1.07 -0.08 0.47
C SER A 97 2.12 -0.01 1.56
N TYR A 98 1.97 -0.85 2.57
CA TYR A 98 2.89 -0.98 3.71
C TYR A 98 3.72 -2.23 3.51
N SER A 99 5.05 -2.09 3.44
CA SER A 99 5.98 -3.20 3.31
C SER A 99 6.53 -3.58 4.68
N LEU A 100 6.31 -4.83 5.06
CA LEU A 100 6.72 -5.36 6.36
C LEU A 100 7.67 -6.53 6.18
N LEU A 101 8.75 -6.58 6.98
CA LEU A 101 9.74 -7.63 6.97
C LEU A 101 9.82 -8.32 8.33
N SER A 102 9.92 -9.63 8.30
CA SER A 102 10.35 -10.42 9.44
C SER A 102 11.82 -10.80 9.29
N HIS A 103 12.67 -10.32 10.17
CA HIS A 103 14.07 -10.73 10.22
C HIS A 103 14.21 -12.22 10.59
N ASN A 104 13.35 -12.72 11.49
CA ASN A 104 13.39 -14.10 11.94
C ASN A 104 12.99 -15.06 10.83
N PHE A 105 11.94 -14.74 10.10
CA PHE A 105 11.44 -15.57 9.00
C PHE A 105 12.15 -15.28 7.67
N LYS A 106 12.94 -14.20 7.60
CA LYS A 106 13.55 -13.68 6.35
C LYS A 106 12.52 -13.53 5.23
N GLN A 107 11.40 -12.89 5.56
CA GLN A 107 10.22 -12.89 4.72
C GLN A 107 9.53 -11.54 4.75
N ARG A 108 9.09 -11.09 3.57
CA ARG A 108 8.28 -9.88 3.37
C ARG A 108 6.83 -10.21 3.18
N ILE A 109 5.99 -9.30 3.63
CA ILE A 109 4.59 -9.21 3.27
C ILE A 109 4.27 -7.77 2.90
N ARG A 110 3.28 -7.60 2.06
CA ARG A 110 2.71 -6.30 1.75
C ARG A 110 1.30 -6.23 2.32
N LEU A 111 1.03 -5.17 3.10
CA LEU A 111 -0.31 -4.86 3.56
C LEU A 111 -0.83 -3.68 2.74
N ILE A 112 -2.02 -3.82 2.18
CA ILE A 112 -2.65 -2.78 1.36
C ILE A 112 -3.93 -2.31 2.03
N THR A 113 -4.18 -1.01 1.95
CA THR A 113 -5.51 -0.43 2.15
C THR A 113 -5.82 0.56 1.03
N ARG A 114 -7.11 0.73 0.72
CA ARG A 114 -7.55 1.68 -0.30
C ARG A 114 -8.53 2.65 0.29
N VAL A 115 -8.37 3.92 -0.06
CA VAL A 115 -9.18 5.03 0.43
C VAL A 115 -9.62 5.95 -0.71
N SER A 116 -10.79 6.52 -0.55
CA SER A 116 -11.29 7.56 -1.44
C SER A 116 -10.64 8.91 -1.12
N GLU A 117 -10.79 9.86 -2.01
CA GLU A 117 -10.28 11.22 -1.77
C GLU A 117 -10.92 11.83 -0.52
N GLY A 118 -10.08 12.39 0.36
CA GLY A 118 -10.52 12.97 1.63
C GLY A 118 -10.76 11.96 2.76
N GLU A 119 -10.74 10.67 2.47
CA GLU A 119 -10.85 9.62 3.50
C GLU A 119 -9.51 9.46 4.24
N PRO A 120 -9.49 9.61 5.58
CA PRO A 120 -8.26 9.52 6.34
C PRO A 120 -7.88 8.07 6.66
N VAL A 121 -6.59 7.83 6.92
CA VAL A 121 -6.06 6.55 7.41
C VAL A 121 -5.37 6.78 8.74
N SER A 122 -5.71 6.00 9.77
CA SER A 122 -5.07 6.15 11.09
C SER A 122 -3.57 5.92 11.01
N SER A 123 -2.80 6.80 11.69
CA SER A 123 -1.34 6.70 11.74
C SER A 123 -0.87 5.43 12.43
N ILE A 124 0.16 4.79 11.88
CA ILE A 124 0.84 3.64 12.48
C ILE A 124 2.14 4.02 13.19
N THR A 125 2.39 5.31 13.41
CA THR A 125 3.58 5.80 14.14
C THR A 125 3.66 5.26 15.57
N GLY A 126 2.52 4.96 16.20
CA GLY A 126 2.46 4.30 17.50
C GLY A 126 2.95 2.85 17.46
N VAL A 127 2.85 2.18 16.31
CA VAL A 127 3.35 0.82 16.10
C VAL A 127 4.83 0.84 15.70
N TRP A 128 5.17 1.64 14.68
CA TRP A 128 6.55 1.83 14.20
C TRP A 128 6.89 3.32 14.07
N PRO A 129 7.75 3.86 14.93
CA PRO A 129 8.14 5.27 14.85
C PRO A 129 8.72 5.69 13.49
N ALA A 130 9.33 4.75 12.75
CA ALA A 130 9.86 5.00 11.40
C ALA A 130 8.78 5.42 10.40
N ALA A 131 7.52 5.01 10.59
CA ALA A 131 6.39 5.39 9.74
C ALA A 131 6.17 6.92 9.68
N ASN A 132 6.66 7.68 10.66
CA ASN A 132 6.54 9.14 10.71
C ASN A 132 6.96 9.79 9.39
N PHE A 133 8.08 9.42 8.84
CA PHE A 133 8.62 10.05 7.63
C PHE A 133 7.83 9.65 6.38
N TYR A 134 7.45 8.39 6.29
CA TYR A 134 6.69 7.85 5.15
C TYR A 134 5.25 8.37 5.12
N GLU A 135 4.58 8.48 6.27
CA GLU A 135 3.25 9.07 6.35
C GLU A 135 3.27 10.55 5.95
N ARG A 136 4.30 11.30 6.35
CA ARG A 136 4.50 12.69 5.92
C ARG A 136 4.75 12.78 4.41
N GLU A 137 5.50 11.85 3.81
CA GLU A 137 5.72 11.80 2.37
C GLU A 137 4.40 11.56 1.62
N VAL A 138 3.62 10.56 2.05
CA VAL A 138 2.31 10.28 1.44
C VAL A 138 1.34 11.45 1.62
N PHE A 139 1.31 12.07 2.80
CA PHE A 139 0.54 13.30 3.02
C PHE A 139 0.97 14.42 2.08
N ASP A 140 2.27 14.66 1.96
CA ASP A 140 2.81 15.77 1.17
C ASP A 140 2.54 15.58 -0.33
N LEU A 141 2.76 14.38 -0.86
CA LEU A 141 2.74 14.14 -2.30
C LEU A 141 1.35 13.71 -2.84
N PHE A 142 0.49 13.11 -2.01
CA PHE A 142 -0.85 12.63 -2.39
C PHE A 142 -2.00 13.30 -1.64
N GLY A 143 -1.73 13.94 -0.48
CA GLY A 143 -2.75 14.61 0.33
C GLY A 143 -3.60 13.66 1.18
N VAL A 144 -3.12 12.45 1.45
CA VAL A 144 -3.79 11.53 2.39
C VAL A 144 -3.52 11.99 3.82
N ASN A 145 -4.57 12.10 4.63
CA ASN A 145 -4.45 12.52 6.02
C ASN A 145 -4.27 11.32 6.97
N PHE A 146 -3.40 11.48 7.99
CA PHE A 146 -3.08 10.43 8.96
C PHE A 146 -3.42 10.89 10.40
N PRO A 147 -4.69 10.76 10.85
CA PRO A 147 -5.05 11.04 12.24
C PRO A 147 -4.20 10.23 13.22
N GLY A 148 -3.78 10.89 14.31
CA GLY A 148 -2.87 10.27 15.30
C GLY A 148 -1.38 10.42 14.99
N HIS A 149 -1.03 10.98 13.84
CA HIS A 149 0.37 11.31 13.53
C HIS A 149 0.87 12.44 14.43
N PRO A 150 2.06 12.32 15.08
CA PRO A 150 2.51 13.31 16.06
C PRO A 150 2.81 14.68 15.46
N ARG A 151 3.19 14.77 14.20
CA ARG A 151 3.48 16.03 13.50
C ARG A 151 3.36 15.85 11.99
N LEU A 152 2.14 15.89 11.46
CA LEU A 152 1.87 15.74 10.03
C LEU A 152 2.15 17.06 9.30
N THR A 153 3.36 17.24 8.82
CA THR A 153 3.82 18.40 8.04
C THR A 153 4.51 17.94 6.77
N ARG A 154 4.59 18.80 5.76
CA ARG A 154 5.31 18.50 4.52
C ARG A 154 6.77 18.10 4.78
N ILE A 155 7.37 17.33 3.89
CA ILE A 155 8.74 16.85 3.99
C ILE A 155 9.52 16.94 2.67
N MET A 156 8.84 16.77 1.54
CA MET A 156 9.44 16.82 0.20
C MET A 156 9.26 18.18 -0.45
N MET A 157 8.09 18.79 -0.29
CA MET A 157 7.73 20.06 -0.88
C MET A 157 7.88 21.20 0.13
N PRO A 158 8.14 22.45 -0.32
CA PRO A 158 8.09 23.64 0.55
C PRO A 158 6.70 23.77 1.23
N ASP A 159 6.67 24.36 2.42
CA ASP A 159 5.42 24.53 3.19
C ASP A 159 4.33 25.32 2.43
N ASN A 160 4.75 26.25 1.58
CA ASN A 160 3.86 27.07 0.75
C ASN A 160 3.52 26.46 -0.62
N TRP A 161 3.92 25.21 -0.87
CA TRP A 161 3.62 24.53 -2.14
C TRP A 161 2.13 24.29 -2.29
N ASN A 162 1.60 24.59 -3.50
CA ASN A 162 0.17 24.37 -3.80
C ASN A 162 -0.06 22.99 -4.40
N GLY A 163 -0.97 22.21 -3.77
CA GLY A 163 -1.38 20.89 -4.23
C GLY A 163 -0.42 19.74 -3.85
N HIS A 164 -0.60 18.60 -4.54
CA HIS A 164 0.08 17.33 -4.27
C HIS A 164 0.63 16.74 -5.57
N PRO A 165 1.95 16.82 -5.79
CA PRO A 165 2.55 16.60 -7.11
C PRO A 165 2.43 15.19 -7.69
N LEU A 166 2.18 14.16 -6.88
CA LEU A 166 2.04 12.78 -7.37
C LEU A 166 0.60 12.37 -7.67
N ARG A 167 -0.35 13.28 -7.52
CA ARG A 167 -1.72 13.06 -7.98
C ARG A 167 -1.78 13.10 -9.50
N LYS A 168 -2.58 12.23 -10.11
CA LYS A 168 -2.77 12.18 -11.57
C LYS A 168 -3.45 13.41 -12.15
N ASP A 169 -4.26 14.11 -11.36
CA ASP A 169 -4.92 15.36 -11.71
C ASP A 169 -4.07 16.61 -11.43
N TYR A 170 -2.86 16.44 -10.89
CA TYR A 170 -1.93 17.55 -10.69
C TYR A 170 -1.35 18.00 -12.04
N PRO A 171 -1.36 19.32 -12.36
CA PRO A 171 -0.81 19.83 -13.60
C PRO A 171 0.68 19.54 -13.74
N VAL A 172 1.12 19.08 -14.91
CA VAL A 172 2.55 18.76 -15.19
C VAL A 172 3.45 19.99 -14.99
N GLU A 173 2.94 21.18 -15.29
CA GLU A 173 3.67 22.45 -15.13
C GLU A 173 3.53 23.08 -13.73
N GLY A 174 2.79 22.41 -12.83
CA GLY A 174 2.43 22.96 -11.53
C GLY A 174 1.36 24.04 -11.60
N TYR A 175 0.95 24.53 -10.42
CA TYR A 175 0.08 25.72 -10.34
C TYR A 175 0.97 26.98 -10.41
N ARG A 176 0.77 27.79 -11.44
CA ARG A 176 1.43 29.10 -11.62
C ARG A 176 0.64 30.18 -10.89
#